data_ba1ddfe8f2c4f044aa8687b31b64e690
#
_entry.id   ba1ddfe8f2c4f044aa8687b31b64e690
#
_cell.length_a   1.000
_cell.length_b   1.000
_cell.length_c   1.000
_cell.angle_alpha   90.00
_cell.angle_beta   90.00
_cell.angle_gamma   90.00
#
_symmetry.space_group_name_H-M   'P 1'
#
loop_
_entity.id
_entity.type
_entity.pdbx_description
1 polymer ?
#
loop_
_entity_poly.entity_id
_entity_poly.type
_entity_poly.pdbx_seq_one_letter_code
_entity_poly.pdbx_strand_id
1 'polypeptide(L)'
;MLAPKHRLRSTSLFGKTIRNGRKKGSRTVVVHVLVGGEGAEALPAPLQEAATAGPRMGLVVSKAVGNAVTRHNTSRKIRHAFRTVLDEGKLDFPAGTTLVIRALPKSAEASFEELVGDVRSCIRRAFPR
;
A
#
# COMPACT_ATOMS: atom_id res chain seq x y z
N MET A 1 -9.17 7.89 7.88
CA MET A 1 -9.58 6.55 7.51
C MET A 1 -9.52 6.36 6.00
N LEU A 2 -9.01 5.24 5.53
CA LEU A 2 -8.91 4.99 4.09
C LEU A 2 -10.27 4.60 3.51
N ALA A 3 -10.66 5.24 2.41
CA ALA A 3 -11.95 4.95 1.77
C ALA A 3 -12.01 3.49 1.29
N PRO A 4 -13.21 2.86 1.32
CA PRO A 4 -13.33 1.45 0.91
C PRO A 4 -12.78 1.16 -0.48
N LYS A 5 -12.92 2.09 -1.43
CA LYS A 5 -12.40 1.92 -2.79
C LYS A 5 -10.88 1.81 -2.86
N HIS A 6 -10.18 2.26 -1.82
CA HIS A 6 -8.71 2.21 -1.75
C HIS A 6 -8.20 1.09 -0.87
N ARG A 7 -9.07 0.22 -0.36
CA ARG A 7 -8.69 -0.93 0.45
C ARG A 7 -8.54 -2.16 -0.42
N LEU A 8 -7.40 -2.82 -0.30
CA LEU A 8 -7.16 -4.09 -0.98
C LEU A 8 -7.75 -5.21 -0.13
N ARG A 9 -8.84 -5.82 -0.60
CA ARG A 9 -9.56 -6.86 0.16
C ARG A 9 -9.38 -8.26 -0.43
N SER A 10 -9.00 -8.35 -1.69
CA SER A 10 -8.82 -9.66 -2.34
C SER A 10 -7.54 -10.33 -1.84
N THR A 11 -7.69 -11.51 -1.23
CA THR A 11 -6.55 -12.30 -0.77
C THR A 11 -5.65 -12.70 -1.93
N SER A 12 -6.24 -13.03 -3.08
CA SER A 12 -5.50 -13.40 -4.28
C SER A 12 -4.65 -12.24 -4.79
N LEU A 13 -5.23 -11.03 -4.87
CA LEU A 13 -4.50 -9.83 -5.30
C LEU A 13 -3.43 -9.45 -4.29
N PHE A 14 -3.70 -9.62 -3.00
CA PHE A 14 -2.74 -9.34 -1.94
C PHE A 14 -1.48 -10.19 -2.12
N GLY A 15 -1.66 -11.50 -2.23
CA GLY A 15 -0.55 -12.42 -2.45
C GLY A 15 0.17 -12.18 -3.76
N LYS A 16 -0.56 -11.92 -4.83
CA LYS A 16 0.01 -11.64 -6.14
C LYS A 16 0.85 -10.37 -6.13
N THR A 17 0.37 -9.33 -5.44
CA THR A 17 1.10 -8.06 -5.30
C THR A 17 2.44 -8.29 -4.60
N ILE A 18 2.47 -9.10 -3.55
CA ILE A 18 3.70 -9.40 -2.83
C ILE A 18 4.66 -10.20 -3.70
N ARG A 19 4.16 -11.22 -4.41
CA ARG A 19 5.02 -12.12 -5.20
C ARG A 19 5.53 -11.49 -6.49
N ASN A 20 4.67 -10.77 -7.20
CA ASN A 20 4.96 -10.30 -8.55
C ASN A 20 5.17 -8.79 -8.66
N GLY A 21 4.83 -8.04 -7.60
CA GLY A 21 4.97 -6.59 -7.59
C GLY A 21 6.42 -6.15 -7.43
N ARG A 22 6.66 -4.89 -7.74
CA ARG A 22 7.95 -4.27 -7.47
C ARG A 22 8.05 -3.95 -6.00
N LYS A 23 9.19 -4.26 -5.41
CA LYS A 23 9.42 -4.07 -3.98
C LYS A 23 10.41 -2.92 -3.77
N LYS A 24 10.02 -1.96 -2.96
CA LYS A 24 10.91 -0.86 -2.54
C LYS A 24 10.82 -0.71 -1.04
N GLY A 25 11.95 -0.52 -0.40
CA GLY A 25 12.03 -0.41 1.05
C GLY A 25 12.54 0.93 1.51
N SER A 26 12.21 1.25 2.75
CA SER A 26 12.71 2.40 3.48
C SER A 26 13.00 1.97 4.91
N ARG A 27 13.32 2.93 5.76
CA ARG A 27 13.58 2.64 7.18
C ARG A 27 12.32 2.16 7.92
N THR A 28 11.15 2.66 7.55
CA THR A 28 9.90 2.39 8.28
C THR A 28 8.96 1.42 7.59
N VAL A 29 8.98 1.37 6.25
CA VAL A 29 8.04 0.54 5.50
C VAL A 29 8.71 -0.10 4.29
N VAL A 30 8.12 -1.21 3.85
CA VAL A 30 8.42 -1.82 2.55
C VAL A 30 7.14 -1.77 1.74
N VAL A 31 7.21 -1.29 0.51
CA VAL A 31 6.05 -1.18 -0.37
C VAL A 31 6.20 -2.13 -1.54
N HIS A 32 5.19 -2.96 -1.75
CA HIS A 32 5.07 -3.81 -2.93
C HIS A 32 4.03 -3.18 -3.84
N VAL A 33 4.37 -2.97 -5.11
CA VAL A 33 3.47 -2.33 -6.07
C VAL A 33 3.29 -3.23 -7.28
N LEU A 34 2.06 -3.58 -7.59
CA LEU A 34 1.71 -4.32 -8.80
C LEU A 34 0.80 -3.46 -9.65
N VAL A 35 1.23 -3.20 -10.89
CA VAL A 35 0.43 -2.45 -11.84
C VAL A 35 -0.56 -3.41 -12.50
N GLY A 36 -1.83 -3.02 -12.54
CA GLY A 36 -2.87 -3.82 -13.15
C GLY A 36 -2.71 -3.92 -14.66
N GLY A 37 -3.52 -4.73 -15.26
CA GLY A 37 -3.46 -5.07 -16.67
C GLY A 37 -3.45 -6.59 -16.82
N GLU A 38 -2.33 -7.22 -16.56
CA GLU A 38 -2.21 -8.67 -16.71
C GLU A 38 -3.04 -9.47 -15.70
N GLY A 39 -3.29 -8.91 -14.53
CA GLY A 39 -4.06 -9.59 -13.50
C GLY A 39 -5.54 -9.24 -13.48
N ALA A 40 -5.89 -8.03 -13.93
CA ALA A 40 -7.27 -7.55 -13.86
C ALA A 40 -8.20 -8.29 -14.81
N GLU A 41 -7.71 -8.68 -15.99
CA GLU A 41 -8.50 -9.39 -16.98
C GLU A 41 -8.91 -10.79 -16.55
N ALA A 42 -8.13 -11.40 -15.68
CA ALA A 42 -8.39 -12.76 -15.18
C ALA A 42 -9.35 -12.77 -14.00
N LEU A 43 -9.78 -11.61 -13.49
CA LEU A 43 -10.65 -11.52 -12.34
C LEU A 43 -12.13 -11.52 -12.73
N PRO A 44 -13.03 -12.03 -11.85
CA PRO A 44 -14.46 -11.86 -12.06
C PRO A 44 -14.84 -10.38 -12.18
N ALA A 45 -15.92 -10.09 -12.90
CA ALA A 45 -16.32 -8.71 -13.24
C ALA A 45 -16.32 -7.72 -12.07
N PRO A 46 -16.89 -8.06 -10.89
CA PRO A 46 -16.87 -7.11 -9.77
C PRO A 46 -15.46 -6.79 -9.28
N LEU A 47 -14.54 -7.77 -9.35
CA LEU A 47 -13.15 -7.57 -8.95
C LEU A 47 -12.36 -6.81 -10.00
N GLN A 48 -12.72 -6.96 -11.27
CA GLN A 48 -12.11 -6.18 -12.36
C GLN A 48 -12.44 -4.71 -12.20
N GLU A 49 -13.69 -4.37 -11.93
CA GLU A 49 -14.09 -2.99 -11.67
C GLU A 49 -13.35 -2.40 -10.50
N ALA A 50 -13.25 -3.18 -9.41
CA ALA A 50 -12.51 -2.76 -8.23
C ALA A 50 -11.05 -2.53 -8.54
N ALA A 51 -10.43 -3.40 -9.36
CA ALA A 51 -9.02 -3.28 -9.71
C ALA A 51 -8.73 -2.09 -10.62
N THR A 52 -9.73 -1.63 -11.39
CA THR A 52 -9.55 -0.51 -12.34
C THR A 52 -9.99 0.83 -11.77
N ALA A 53 -10.64 0.86 -10.59
CA ALA A 53 -11.22 2.08 -10.02
C ALA A 53 -10.19 3.01 -9.35
N GLY A 54 -8.92 2.63 -9.31
CA GLY A 54 -7.86 3.42 -8.68
C GLY A 54 -6.95 2.56 -7.82
N PRO A 55 -5.96 3.18 -7.16
CA PRO A 55 -5.01 2.41 -6.36
C PRO A 55 -5.69 1.81 -5.12
N ARG A 56 -5.32 0.56 -4.82
CA ARG A 56 -5.81 -0.15 -3.64
C ARG A 56 -4.63 -0.59 -2.80
N MET A 57 -4.74 -0.40 -1.50
CA MET A 57 -3.64 -0.68 -0.57
C MET A 57 -4.05 -1.70 0.48
N GLY A 58 -3.25 -2.74 0.64
CA GLY A 58 -3.30 -3.66 1.75
C GLY A 58 -2.14 -3.40 2.70
N LEU A 59 -2.32 -3.75 3.96
CA LEU A 59 -1.36 -3.44 4.99
C LEU A 59 -0.98 -4.68 5.79
N VAL A 60 0.31 -4.86 6.04
CA VAL A 60 0.83 -5.93 6.89
C VAL A 60 1.56 -5.30 8.07
N VAL A 61 1.06 -5.54 9.27
CA VAL A 61 1.71 -5.10 10.51
C VAL A 61 1.87 -6.31 11.40
N SER A 62 3.08 -6.88 11.42
CA SER A 62 3.37 -8.09 12.15
C SER A 62 3.67 -7.82 13.63
N LYS A 63 3.78 -8.91 14.40
CA LYS A 63 4.13 -8.83 15.82
C LYS A 63 5.50 -8.21 16.06
N ALA A 64 6.37 -8.20 15.07
CA ALA A 64 7.69 -7.57 15.18
C ALA A 64 7.61 -6.06 15.41
N VAL A 65 6.49 -5.43 15.04
CA VAL A 65 6.27 -3.99 15.25
C VAL A 65 5.96 -3.68 16.71
N GLY A 66 5.28 -4.57 17.41
CA GLY A 66 4.94 -4.38 18.81
C GLY A 66 3.70 -5.16 19.21
N ASN A 67 3.13 -4.79 20.36
CA ASN A 67 1.91 -5.41 20.86
C ASN A 67 0.68 -4.96 20.05
N ALA A 68 -0.49 -5.49 20.39
CA ALA A 68 -1.73 -5.22 19.65
C ALA A 68 -2.06 -3.72 19.58
N VAL A 69 -1.89 -2.99 20.67
CA VAL A 69 -2.16 -1.55 20.72
C VAL A 69 -1.20 -0.81 19.79
N THR A 70 0.10 -1.12 19.87
CA THR A 70 1.12 -0.51 19.01
C THR A 70 0.86 -0.81 17.55
N ARG A 71 0.52 -2.06 17.22
CA ARG A 71 0.23 -2.45 15.83
C ARG A 71 -1.00 -1.72 15.30
N HIS A 72 -2.03 -1.57 16.12
CA HIS A 72 -3.24 -0.85 15.71
C HIS A 72 -2.95 0.62 15.43
N ASN A 73 -2.20 1.27 16.32
CA ASN A 73 -1.82 2.67 16.14
C ASN A 73 -0.96 2.87 14.90
N THR A 74 0.00 1.95 14.67
CA THR A 74 0.85 1.98 13.49
C THR A 74 0.04 1.81 12.21
N SER A 75 -0.91 0.87 12.21
CA SER A 75 -1.82 0.67 11.08
C SER A 75 -2.57 1.94 10.72
N ARG A 76 -3.12 2.62 11.73
CA ARG A 76 -3.85 3.87 11.52
C ARG A 76 -2.96 4.95 10.92
N LYS A 77 -1.74 5.10 11.45
CA LYS A 77 -0.79 6.09 10.93
C LYS A 77 -0.42 5.82 9.48
N ILE A 78 -0.15 4.56 9.14
CA ILE A 78 0.25 4.20 7.77
C ILE A 78 -0.91 4.41 6.80
N ARG A 79 -2.14 4.04 7.18
CA ARG A 79 -3.31 4.30 6.33
C ARG A 79 -3.49 5.80 6.09
N HIS A 80 -3.32 6.60 7.12
CA HIS A 80 -3.40 8.06 7.01
C HIS A 80 -2.28 8.61 6.13
N ALA A 81 -1.08 8.07 6.27
CA ALA A 81 0.05 8.46 5.44
C ALA A 81 -0.20 8.16 3.97
N PHE A 82 -0.74 6.98 3.67
CA PHE A 82 -1.09 6.62 2.30
C PHE A 82 -2.16 7.55 1.73
N ARG A 83 -3.19 7.83 2.52
CA ARG A 83 -4.25 8.76 2.09
C ARG A 83 -3.67 10.14 1.81
N THR A 84 -2.77 10.62 2.65
CA THR A 84 -2.11 11.92 2.45
C THR A 84 -1.35 11.93 1.13
N VAL A 85 -0.62 10.85 0.82
CA VAL A 85 0.11 10.73 -0.45
C VAL A 85 -0.86 10.74 -1.63
N LEU A 86 -2.00 10.07 -1.52
CA LEU A 86 -3.03 10.09 -2.57
C LEU A 86 -3.58 11.50 -2.76
N ASP A 87 -3.90 12.19 -1.66
CA ASP A 87 -4.52 13.51 -1.71
C ASP A 87 -3.57 14.59 -2.23
N GLU A 88 -2.26 14.38 -2.15
CA GLU A 88 -1.28 15.30 -2.72
C GLU A 88 -1.38 15.41 -4.25
N GLY A 89 -1.86 14.35 -4.89
CA GLY A 89 -2.00 14.33 -6.34
C GLY A 89 -0.71 14.40 -7.13
N LYS A 90 0.44 14.17 -6.47
CA LYS A 90 1.76 14.26 -7.11
C LYS A 90 2.21 12.98 -7.77
N LEU A 91 1.58 11.86 -7.43
CA LEU A 91 1.91 10.55 -7.97
C LEU A 91 0.76 10.06 -8.83
N ASP A 92 1.09 9.64 -10.04
CA ASP A 92 0.13 9.05 -10.96
C ASP A 92 0.12 7.55 -10.77
N PHE A 93 -1.05 7.00 -10.47
CA PHE A 93 -1.22 5.56 -10.36
C PHE A 93 -1.88 5.03 -11.62
N PRO A 94 -1.22 4.14 -12.37
CA PRO A 94 -1.89 3.48 -13.49
C PRO A 94 -3.13 2.75 -13.01
N ALA A 95 -4.13 2.63 -13.87
CA ALA A 95 -5.35 1.90 -13.56
C ALA A 95 -5.02 0.48 -13.09
N GLY A 96 -5.72 0.01 -12.07
CA GLY A 96 -5.52 -1.32 -11.53
C GLY A 96 -4.30 -1.50 -10.66
N THR A 97 -3.69 -0.41 -10.18
CA THR A 97 -2.55 -0.51 -9.28
C THR A 97 -2.98 -1.07 -7.93
N THR A 98 -2.26 -2.08 -7.46
CA THR A 98 -2.41 -2.60 -6.10
C THR A 98 -1.10 -2.42 -5.36
N LEU A 99 -1.20 -2.09 -4.08
CA LEU A 99 -0.04 -1.90 -3.21
C LEU A 99 -0.22 -2.73 -1.94
N VAL A 100 0.89 -3.26 -1.45
CA VAL A 100 0.93 -3.83 -0.10
C VAL A 100 2.04 -3.11 0.64
N ILE A 101 1.69 -2.48 1.75
CA ILE A 101 2.65 -1.80 2.61
C ILE A 101 2.90 -2.68 3.82
N ARG A 102 4.16 -3.05 4.01
CA ARG A 102 4.58 -3.82 5.19
C ARG A 102 5.25 -2.86 6.17
N ALA A 103 4.74 -2.82 7.40
CA ALA A 103 5.34 -2.03 8.46
C ALA A 103 6.59 -2.72 8.99
N LEU A 104 7.69 -1.98 9.06
CA LEU A 104 8.91 -2.44 9.72
C LEU A 104 8.87 -2.00 11.19
N PRO A 105 9.67 -2.63 12.08
CA PRO A 105 9.62 -2.30 13.51
C PRO A 105 9.79 -0.80 13.82
N LYS A 106 10.59 -0.10 13.06
CA LYS A 106 10.81 1.33 13.27
C LYS A 106 9.60 2.20 12.97
N SER A 107 8.60 1.67 12.27
CA SER A 107 7.37 2.43 11.99
C SER A 107 6.59 2.76 13.26
N ALA A 108 6.72 1.96 14.31
CA ALA A 108 6.05 2.22 15.59
C ALA A 108 6.50 3.52 16.24
N GLU A 109 7.76 3.89 16.04
CA GLU A 109 8.37 5.09 16.64
C GLU A 109 8.43 6.27 15.68
N ALA A 110 8.14 6.04 14.41
CA ALA A 110 8.26 7.07 13.38
C ALA A 110 7.17 8.14 13.54
N SER A 111 7.53 9.38 13.23
CA SER A 111 6.55 10.46 13.15
C SER A 111 5.66 10.26 11.93
N PHE A 112 4.52 10.94 11.92
CA PHE A 112 3.63 10.90 10.77
C PHE A 112 4.32 11.41 9.51
N GLU A 113 5.09 12.49 9.63
CA GLU A 113 5.83 13.07 8.50
C GLU A 113 6.86 12.10 7.94
N GLU A 114 7.55 11.35 8.80
CA GLU A 114 8.48 10.32 8.34
C GLU A 114 7.77 9.23 7.56
N LEU A 115 6.62 8.79 8.06
CA LEU A 115 5.84 7.75 7.38
C LEU A 115 5.33 8.24 6.02
N VAL A 116 4.82 9.47 5.95
CA VAL A 116 4.39 10.06 4.68
C VAL A 116 5.55 10.14 3.70
N GLY A 117 6.70 10.62 4.16
CA GLY A 117 7.89 10.72 3.32
C GLY A 117 8.36 9.37 2.80
N ASP A 118 8.39 8.37 3.67
CA ASP A 118 8.83 7.02 3.29
C ASP A 118 7.85 6.34 2.34
N VAL A 119 6.56 6.45 2.59
CA VAL A 119 5.53 5.89 1.70
C VAL A 119 5.63 6.56 0.33
N ARG A 120 5.71 7.88 0.28
CA ARG A 120 5.84 8.64 -0.98
C ARG A 120 7.09 8.21 -1.74
N SER A 121 8.22 8.16 -1.05
CA SER A 121 9.51 7.80 -1.66
C SER A 121 9.48 6.38 -2.24
N CYS A 122 8.96 5.42 -1.48
CA CYS A 122 8.88 4.04 -1.94
C CYS A 122 7.98 3.90 -3.16
N ILE A 123 6.82 4.54 -3.15
CA ILE A 123 5.90 4.49 -4.29
C ILE A 123 6.54 5.15 -5.52
N ARG A 124 7.16 6.31 -5.34
CA ARG A 124 7.81 7.03 -6.45
C ARG A 124 8.90 6.17 -7.08
N ARG A 125 9.71 5.49 -6.27
CA ARG A 125 10.78 4.63 -6.78
C ARG A 125 10.25 3.36 -7.43
N ALA A 126 9.05 2.92 -7.07
CA ALA A 126 8.42 1.74 -7.67
C ALA A 126 7.90 2.02 -9.08
N PHE A 127 7.69 3.29 -9.44
CA PHE A 127 7.28 3.71 -10.77
C PHE A 127 8.39 4.54 -11.43
N PRO A 128 9.54 3.94 -11.74
CA PRO A 128 10.62 4.67 -12.39
C PRO A 128 10.21 5.06 -13.80
N ARG A 129 10.58 6.27 -14.19
CA ARG A 129 10.38 6.75 -15.56
C ARG A 129 11.68 6.73 -16.32
#